data_22e14d6bbcd3e97e7acd9301def8c72e
#
_entry.id   22e14d6bbcd3e97e7acd9301def8c72e
#
_cell.length_a   1.000
_cell.length_b   1.000
_cell.length_c   1.000
_cell.angle_alpha   90.00
_cell.angle_beta   90.00
_cell.angle_gamma   90.00
#
_symmetry.space_group_name_H-M   'P 1'
#
loop_
_entity.id
_entity.type
_entity.pdbx_description
1 polymer ?
#
loop_
_entity_poly.entity_id
_entity_poly.type
_entity_poly.pdbx_seq_one_letter_code
_entity_poly.pdbx_strand_id
1 'polypeptide(L)'
;RDYATLQTFAREIDSPVTLDYWKSIPYFASFMDGYRPGERARIQIENDRATAELRAALNQLRSIDPQAIRTYEQVDYANARLRVFAGETIEKDWWKLLWIPPSMPYMTPGGPYSQFADGSVTKRLVFSAWSSVPTSVSSLLSYEAERRMVAGSALRENTAEARRAVSSRLDYVVRDLRPASMSTLALFWPHPVLAGLGNPLAVLDGDPWLMNADVVKDRIADKVRSHAQPSDSAAEGWEAFFAWPGSWPEGIPRRSDAAAYWLAGRGGATATREAEEPDPGRALPAHAKTALDRQSSPRWHAELPLLALFGPGNIAYRALSGICDEADQDLRIQLWRQAARLANGIRTLFNRMDVMFLLDQLYGQDQPYWKSVLQYCADGNLQSTLDEYCFQLKPELGEFSPWWIYPGDAG
;
A
#
# COMPACT_ATOMS: atom_id res chain seq x y z
N ARG A 1 -11.25 31.83 25.22
CA ARG A 1 -12.62 31.31 25.32
C ARG A 1 -12.57 29.81 25.55
N ASP A 2 -11.99 29.05 24.67
CA ASP A 2 -11.87 27.57 24.68
C ASP A 2 -11.30 27.00 25.99
N TYR A 3 -10.21 27.58 26.48
CA TYR A 3 -9.60 27.18 27.76
C TYR A 3 -10.50 27.48 28.97
N ALA A 4 -11.24 28.58 28.95
CA ALA A 4 -12.20 28.88 30.03
C ALA A 4 -13.33 27.87 30.09
N THR A 5 -13.87 27.47 28.93
CA THR A 5 -14.87 26.40 28.81
C THR A 5 -14.32 25.09 29.36
N LEU A 6 -13.06 24.74 29.02
CA LEU A 6 -12.40 23.56 29.55
C LEU A 6 -12.27 23.58 31.08
N GLN A 7 -11.94 24.74 31.67
CA GLN A 7 -11.85 24.87 33.13
C GLN A 7 -13.23 24.71 33.80
N THR A 8 -14.31 25.17 33.16
CA THR A 8 -15.66 24.94 33.65
C THR A 8 -16.01 23.45 33.59
N PHE A 9 -15.75 22.79 32.43
CA PHE A 9 -15.91 21.37 32.29
C PHE A 9 -15.14 20.58 33.36
N ALA A 10 -13.85 20.90 33.56
CA ALA A 10 -12.98 20.23 34.53
C ALA A 10 -13.51 20.32 35.97
N ARG A 11 -14.09 21.45 36.33
CA ARG A 11 -14.76 21.63 37.66
C ARG A 11 -15.98 20.78 37.82
N GLU A 12 -16.86 20.76 36.81
CA GLU A 12 -18.10 20.01 36.85
C GLU A 12 -17.88 18.49 36.98
N ILE A 13 -16.80 17.98 36.43
CA ILE A 13 -16.44 16.56 36.52
C ILE A 13 -15.47 16.24 37.66
N ASP A 14 -15.10 17.22 38.46
CA ASP A 14 -14.07 17.11 39.54
C ASP A 14 -12.78 16.40 39.01
N SER A 15 -12.30 16.81 37.87
CA SER A 15 -11.07 16.28 37.26
C SER A 15 -10.25 17.36 36.63
N PRO A 16 -9.08 17.69 37.22
CA PRO A 16 -8.24 18.79 36.74
C PRO A 16 -7.71 18.47 35.32
N VAL A 17 -7.79 19.44 34.44
CA VAL A 17 -7.20 19.36 33.08
C VAL A 17 -6.13 20.44 33.00
N THR A 18 -4.90 20.03 32.64
CA THR A 18 -3.77 20.94 32.57
C THR A 18 -3.79 21.79 31.29
N LEU A 19 -3.18 22.99 31.38
CA LEU A 19 -3.00 23.84 30.19
C LEU A 19 -2.18 23.13 29.10
N ASP A 20 -1.20 22.33 29.49
CA ASP A 20 -0.34 21.61 28.55
C ASP A 20 -1.09 20.53 27.81
N TYR A 21 -2.02 19.82 28.45
CA TYR A 21 -2.94 18.88 27.81
C TYR A 21 -3.77 19.58 26.72
N TRP A 22 -4.42 20.69 27.09
CA TRP A 22 -5.24 21.46 26.14
C TRP A 22 -4.44 21.99 24.94
N LYS A 23 -3.20 22.47 25.16
CA LYS A 23 -2.32 22.99 24.10
C LYS A 23 -1.80 21.88 23.16
N SER A 24 -1.68 20.67 23.67
CA SER A 24 -1.02 19.57 22.95
C SER A 24 -1.97 18.79 22.08
N ILE A 25 -3.26 18.69 22.43
CA ILE A 25 -4.23 17.84 21.75
C ILE A 25 -5.22 18.69 20.96
N PRO A 26 -5.17 18.66 19.62
CA PRO A 26 -6.20 19.29 18.80
C PRO A 26 -7.55 18.56 19.03
N TYR A 27 -8.63 19.31 19.13
CA TYR A 27 -9.97 18.76 19.40
C TYR A 27 -10.01 17.79 20.58
N PHE A 28 -9.39 18.17 21.71
CA PHE A 28 -9.23 17.30 22.88
C PHE A 28 -10.54 16.64 23.33
N ALA A 29 -11.69 17.30 23.17
CA ALA A 29 -13.02 16.75 23.50
C ALA A 29 -13.36 15.51 22.66
N SER A 30 -12.88 15.42 21.43
CA SER A 30 -13.07 14.26 20.55
C SER A 30 -12.08 13.13 20.83
N PHE A 31 -11.01 13.37 21.60
CA PHE A 31 -9.95 12.41 21.89
C PHE A 31 -9.75 12.17 23.40
N MET A 32 -10.84 12.27 24.19
CA MET A 32 -10.82 12.02 25.64
C MET A 32 -11.02 10.56 26.03
N ASP A 33 -11.19 9.65 25.10
CA ASP A 33 -11.39 8.25 25.43
C ASP A 33 -10.17 7.65 26.14
N GLY A 34 -10.42 6.86 27.18
CA GLY A 34 -9.36 6.33 28.05
C GLY A 34 -8.75 7.36 29.01
N TYR A 35 -9.24 8.62 29.03
CA TYR A 35 -8.82 9.62 30.00
C TYR A 35 -9.86 9.85 31.08
N ARG A 36 -9.37 10.02 32.33
CA ARG A 36 -10.22 10.23 33.49
C ARG A 36 -11.28 11.34 33.31
N PRO A 37 -11.00 12.50 32.67
CA PRO A 37 -12.03 13.50 32.40
C PRO A 37 -13.17 12.99 31.52
N GLY A 38 -12.86 12.29 30.43
CA GLY A 38 -13.86 11.72 29.53
C GLY A 38 -14.69 10.63 30.21
N GLU A 39 -14.04 9.74 30.94
CA GLU A 39 -14.72 8.68 31.69
C GLU A 39 -15.67 9.23 32.75
N ARG A 40 -15.25 10.24 33.51
CA ARG A 40 -16.10 10.89 34.51
C ARG A 40 -17.29 11.60 33.89
N ALA A 41 -17.09 12.31 32.79
CA ALA A 41 -18.19 12.94 32.05
C ALA A 41 -19.19 11.91 31.53
N ARG A 42 -18.70 10.82 30.95
CA ARG A 42 -19.54 9.71 30.45
C ARG A 42 -20.37 9.10 31.56
N ILE A 43 -19.74 8.78 32.70
CA ILE A 43 -20.46 8.20 33.87
C ILE A 43 -21.56 9.14 34.37
N GLN A 44 -21.30 10.46 34.41
CA GLN A 44 -22.34 11.42 34.84
C GLN A 44 -23.51 11.49 33.84
N ILE A 45 -23.21 11.40 32.53
CA ILE A 45 -24.22 11.44 31.47
C ILE A 45 -25.05 10.15 31.48
N GLU A 46 -24.41 8.99 31.54
CA GLU A 46 -25.06 7.67 31.52
C GLU A 46 -25.96 7.43 32.77
N ASN A 47 -25.56 8.00 33.91
CA ASN A 47 -26.34 7.92 35.14
C ASN A 47 -27.36 9.07 35.32
N ASP A 48 -27.58 9.89 34.30
CA ASP A 48 -28.44 11.08 34.31
C ASP A 48 -28.13 12.07 35.47
N ARG A 49 -26.84 12.15 35.83
CA ARG A 49 -26.31 13.06 36.88
C ARG A 49 -25.65 14.31 36.31
N ALA A 50 -25.61 14.43 34.97
CA ALA A 50 -24.98 15.56 34.32
C ALA A 50 -25.74 16.85 34.61
N THR A 51 -25.06 17.83 35.21
CA THR A 51 -25.62 19.17 35.51
C THR A 51 -25.91 19.94 34.20
N ALA A 52 -26.76 20.95 34.27
CA ALA A 52 -27.00 21.86 33.15
C ALA A 52 -25.69 22.54 32.72
N GLU A 53 -24.84 22.90 33.67
CA GLU A 53 -23.53 23.52 33.48
C GLU A 53 -22.57 22.56 32.77
N LEU A 54 -22.53 21.28 33.14
CA LEU A 54 -21.74 20.27 32.45
C LEU A 54 -22.18 20.11 31.00
N ARG A 55 -23.49 19.99 30.76
CA ARG A 55 -24.06 19.88 29.41
C ARG A 55 -23.74 21.13 28.55
N ALA A 56 -23.87 22.31 29.15
CA ALA A 56 -23.52 23.57 28.49
C ALA A 56 -22.01 23.66 28.17
N ALA A 57 -21.16 23.23 29.09
CA ALA A 57 -19.72 23.20 28.90
C ALA A 57 -19.36 22.21 27.75
N LEU A 58 -19.90 20.99 27.76
CA LEU A 58 -19.67 20.01 26.69
C LEU A 58 -20.08 20.53 25.32
N ASN A 59 -21.23 21.19 25.20
CA ASN A 59 -21.71 21.77 23.94
C ASN A 59 -20.83 22.94 23.44
N GLN A 60 -20.09 23.59 24.33
CA GLN A 60 -19.19 24.69 23.97
C GLN A 60 -17.73 24.25 23.76
N LEU A 61 -17.37 23.03 24.15
CA LEU A 61 -16.05 22.50 23.89
C LEU A 61 -15.86 22.29 22.39
N ARG A 62 -14.68 22.65 21.92
CA ARG A 62 -14.32 22.44 20.53
C ARG A 62 -14.17 20.94 20.25
N SER A 63 -15.08 20.41 19.46
CA SER A 63 -15.10 19.01 19.00
C SER A 63 -15.11 18.96 17.48
N ILE A 64 -14.74 17.82 16.92
CA ILE A 64 -14.90 17.54 15.49
C ILE A 64 -16.40 17.34 15.22
N ASP A 65 -16.90 18.00 14.17
CA ASP A 65 -18.26 17.78 13.71
C ASP A 65 -18.35 16.41 12.98
N PRO A 66 -19.14 15.45 13.50
CA PRO A 66 -19.31 14.15 12.84
C PRO A 66 -19.91 14.26 11.45
N GLN A 67 -20.74 15.28 11.19
CA GLN A 67 -21.35 15.48 9.88
C GLN A 67 -20.30 15.95 8.86
N ALA A 68 -19.38 16.84 9.23
CA ALA A 68 -18.27 17.25 8.39
C ALA A 68 -17.39 16.06 8.00
N ILE A 69 -17.11 15.14 8.94
CA ILE A 69 -16.39 13.88 8.66
C ILE A 69 -17.19 13.01 7.69
N ARG A 70 -18.51 12.90 7.90
CA ARG A 70 -19.37 12.06 7.07
C ARG A 70 -19.43 12.55 5.61
N THR A 71 -19.40 13.84 5.38
CA THR A 71 -19.50 14.45 4.05
C THR A 71 -18.16 14.80 3.42
N TYR A 72 -17.05 14.34 3.99
CA TYR A 72 -15.68 14.67 3.55
C TYR A 72 -15.43 16.19 3.47
N GLU A 73 -15.98 16.96 4.39
CA GLU A 73 -15.67 18.39 4.50
C GLU A 73 -14.28 18.60 5.09
N GLN A 74 -13.66 19.73 4.73
CA GLN A 74 -12.36 20.08 5.29
C GLN A 74 -12.49 20.41 6.79
N VAL A 75 -11.71 19.76 7.64
CA VAL A 75 -11.63 20.00 9.06
C VAL A 75 -10.42 20.89 9.37
N ASP A 76 -10.62 22.01 10.08
CA ASP A 76 -9.50 22.83 10.54
C ASP A 76 -8.61 22.03 11.51
N TYR A 77 -7.31 22.17 11.39
CA TYR A 77 -6.37 21.50 12.27
C TYR A 77 -6.41 21.98 13.74
N ALA A 78 -7.18 23.01 14.05
CA ALA A 78 -7.45 23.56 15.39
C ALA A 78 -6.20 24.02 16.19
N ASN A 79 -5.05 23.46 15.95
CA ASN A 79 -3.82 23.65 16.70
C ASN A 79 -2.73 24.26 15.80
N ALA A 80 -2.06 25.33 16.26
CA ALA A 80 -1.03 25.99 15.46
C ALA A 80 0.15 25.06 15.10
N ARG A 81 0.55 24.17 16.02
CA ARG A 81 1.62 23.20 15.75
C ARG A 81 1.20 22.18 14.67
N LEU A 82 -0.05 21.70 14.75
CA LEU A 82 -0.55 20.78 13.73
C LEU A 82 -0.72 21.46 12.38
N ARG A 83 -1.13 22.74 12.33
CA ARG A 83 -1.16 23.51 11.08
C ARG A 83 0.22 23.63 10.43
N VAL A 84 1.26 23.94 11.23
CA VAL A 84 2.64 23.99 10.72
C VAL A 84 3.07 22.61 10.20
N PHE A 85 2.80 21.56 10.97
CA PHE A 85 3.14 20.20 10.56
C PHE A 85 2.42 19.75 9.28
N ALA A 86 1.13 20.05 9.16
CA ALA A 86 0.35 19.80 7.94
C ALA A 86 0.88 20.62 6.75
N GLY A 87 1.27 21.89 6.98
CA GLY A 87 1.90 22.75 5.99
C GLY A 87 3.23 22.21 5.45
N GLU A 88 3.94 21.44 6.27
CA GLU A 88 5.20 20.80 5.88
C GLU A 88 5.03 19.38 5.27
N THR A 89 3.85 18.83 5.31
CA THR A 89 3.56 17.44 4.87
C THR A 89 2.39 17.39 3.90
N ILE A 90 1.15 17.39 4.40
CA ILE A 90 -0.07 17.23 3.60
C ILE A 90 -0.20 18.34 2.53
N GLU A 91 0.10 19.60 2.90
CA GLU A 91 0.01 20.73 1.97
C GLU A 91 1.12 20.75 0.92
N LYS A 92 2.17 19.94 1.12
CA LYS A 92 3.24 19.67 0.12
C LYS A 92 3.00 18.37 -0.65
N ASP A 93 1.76 17.94 -0.75
CA ASP A 93 1.38 16.77 -1.54
C ASP A 93 1.93 15.40 -1.05
N TRP A 94 2.42 15.28 0.17
CA TRP A 94 2.89 13.99 0.70
C TRP A 94 1.76 12.94 0.76
N TRP A 95 0.52 13.36 0.80
CA TRP A 95 -0.64 12.48 0.73
C TRP A 95 -0.75 11.69 -0.60
N LYS A 96 -0.04 12.11 -1.64
CA LYS A 96 0.04 11.40 -2.93
C LYS A 96 1.03 10.23 -2.91
N LEU A 97 1.87 10.13 -1.87
CA LEU A 97 2.94 9.15 -1.77
C LEU A 97 2.51 7.96 -0.93
N LEU A 98 2.55 6.75 -1.49
CA LEU A 98 2.28 5.51 -0.77
C LEU A 98 3.51 5.00 -0.01
N TRP A 99 4.69 5.48 -0.35
CA TRP A 99 5.94 5.24 0.35
C TRP A 99 6.86 6.46 0.25
N ILE A 100 7.83 6.53 1.16
CA ILE A 100 8.86 7.58 1.12
C ILE A 100 9.77 7.31 -0.08
N PRO A 101 10.14 8.34 -0.88
CA PRO A 101 11.12 8.18 -1.95
C PRO A 101 12.41 7.54 -1.44
N PRO A 102 13.03 6.62 -2.21
CA PRO A 102 14.30 6.02 -1.83
C PRO A 102 15.41 7.08 -1.78
N SER A 103 16.39 6.88 -0.91
CA SER A 103 17.55 7.78 -0.81
C SER A 103 18.49 7.66 -2.02
N MET A 104 18.48 6.51 -2.67
CA MET A 104 19.25 6.23 -3.90
C MET A 104 18.34 5.64 -4.98
N PRO A 105 17.51 6.46 -5.64
CA PRO A 105 16.65 5.98 -6.72
C PRO A 105 17.48 5.50 -7.90
N TYR A 106 17.06 4.43 -8.58
CA TYR A 106 17.73 3.94 -9.78
C TYR A 106 17.37 4.73 -11.04
N MET A 107 16.23 5.38 -11.02
CA MET A 107 15.72 6.19 -12.12
C MET A 107 15.22 7.53 -11.59
N THR A 108 15.18 8.54 -12.45
CA THR A 108 14.59 9.83 -12.12
C THR A 108 13.15 9.62 -11.63
N PRO A 109 12.80 10.06 -10.42
CA PRO A 109 11.43 9.97 -9.92
C PRO A 109 10.44 10.66 -10.86
N GLY A 110 9.35 9.98 -11.16
CA GLY A 110 8.31 10.48 -12.07
C GLY A 110 7.03 10.88 -11.34
N GLY A 111 6.03 11.35 -12.09
CA GLY A 111 4.68 11.64 -11.61
C GLY A 111 4.67 12.40 -10.28
N PRO A 112 3.96 11.91 -9.25
CA PRO A 112 3.85 12.59 -7.96
C PRO A 112 5.18 12.66 -7.19
N TYR A 113 6.16 11.84 -7.54
CA TYR A 113 7.47 11.80 -6.87
C TYR A 113 8.47 12.81 -7.46
N SER A 114 8.21 13.36 -8.66
CA SER A 114 9.16 14.26 -9.36
C SER A 114 9.52 15.49 -8.54
N GLN A 115 8.57 16.05 -7.79
CA GLN A 115 8.78 17.22 -6.94
C GLN A 115 9.66 16.94 -5.70
N PHE A 116 9.93 15.67 -5.39
CA PHE A 116 10.71 15.24 -4.23
C PHE A 116 12.04 14.58 -4.61
N ALA A 117 12.47 14.75 -5.85
CA ALA A 117 13.73 14.18 -6.36
C ALA A 117 14.98 14.69 -5.62
N ASP A 118 14.86 15.82 -4.92
CA ASP A 118 15.91 16.42 -4.09
C ASP A 118 16.08 15.76 -2.71
N GLY A 119 15.31 14.70 -2.40
CA GLY A 119 15.34 14.04 -1.10
C GLY A 119 14.68 14.83 0.04
N SER A 120 13.84 15.82 -0.28
CA SER A 120 13.16 16.68 0.71
C SER A 120 12.13 15.94 1.58
N VAL A 121 11.72 14.72 1.20
CA VAL A 121 10.77 13.91 1.95
C VAL A 121 11.51 12.97 2.92
N THR A 122 11.21 13.09 4.19
CA THR A 122 11.78 12.23 5.23
C THR A 122 10.76 11.91 6.32
N LYS A 123 10.99 10.83 7.06
CA LYS A 123 10.14 10.45 8.20
C LYS A 123 10.09 11.57 9.24
N ARG A 124 8.89 11.85 9.75
CA ARG A 124 8.67 12.78 10.84
C ARG A 124 8.28 12.00 12.09
N LEU A 125 8.95 12.28 13.20
CA LEU A 125 8.68 11.67 14.50
C LEU A 125 8.00 12.69 15.41
N VAL A 126 6.87 12.27 16.01
CA VAL A 126 6.14 13.07 16.99
C VAL A 126 6.23 12.38 18.34
N PHE A 127 6.89 13.04 19.28
CA PHE A 127 7.00 12.57 20.66
C PHE A 127 6.05 13.34 21.57
N SER A 128 5.36 12.64 22.45
CA SER A 128 4.47 13.23 23.43
C SER A 128 4.37 12.37 24.68
N ALA A 129 4.24 13.03 25.85
CA ALA A 129 3.88 12.36 27.08
C ALA A 129 2.38 11.99 27.15
N TRP A 130 1.57 12.53 26.23
CA TRP A 130 0.12 12.29 26.17
C TRP A 130 -0.21 11.27 25.06
N SER A 131 -0.79 10.14 25.41
CA SER A 131 -1.14 9.08 24.45
C SER A 131 -2.17 9.51 23.41
N SER A 132 -3.04 10.49 23.70
CA SER A 132 -3.99 11.05 22.73
C SER A 132 -3.34 11.89 21.64
N VAL A 133 -2.12 12.43 21.85
CA VAL A 133 -1.48 13.30 20.84
C VAL A 133 -1.16 12.54 19.57
N PRO A 134 -0.47 11.39 19.60
CA PRO A 134 -0.26 10.58 18.39
C PRO A 134 -1.58 10.22 17.70
N THR A 135 -2.59 9.80 18.46
CA THR A 135 -3.92 9.42 17.92
C THR A 135 -4.60 10.60 17.24
N SER A 136 -4.65 11.78 17.88
CA SER A 136 -5.33 12.94 17.30
C SER A 136 -4.60 13.48 16.07
N VAL A 137 -3.27 13.52 16.10
CA VAL A 137 -2.44 13.97 14.96
C VAL A 137 -2.60 13.00 13.78
N SER A 138 -2.45 11.69 14.00
CA SER A 138 -2.58 10.70 12.93
C SER A 138 -3.99 10.66 12.35
N SER A 139 -5.04 10.72 13.19
CA SER A 139 -6.42 10.70 12.71
C SER A 139 -6.76 11.91 11.85
N LEU A 140 -6.36 13.12 12.24
CA LEU A 140 -6.66 14.32 11.49
C LEU A 140 -5.88 14.40 10.18
N LEU A 141 -4.60 14.00 10.17
CA LEU A 141 -3.80 13.99 8.95
C LEU A 141 -4.22 12.87 8.00
N SER A 142 -4.54 11.68 8.53
CA SER A 142 -5.05 10.57 7.71
C SER A 142 -6.41 10.90 7.10
N TYR A 143 -7.30 11.55 7.86
CA TYR A 143 -8.57 12.02 7.34
C TYR A 143 -8.37 13.03 6.19
N GLU A 144 -7.51 14.03 6.38
CA GLU A 144 -7.25 15.03 5.34
C GLU A 144 -6.59 14.41 4.10
N ALA A 145 -5.67 13.46 4.28
CA ALA A 145 -5.09 12.70 3.18
C ALA A 145 -6.17 11.92 2.41
N GLU A 146 -7.03 11.18 3.11
CA GLU A 146 -8.12 10.43 2.50
C GLU A 146 -9.12 11.36 1.81
N ARG A 147 -9.51 12.47 2.46
CA ARG A 147 -10.40 13.47 1.86
C ARG A 147 -9.88 13.97 0.51
N ARG A 148 -8.56 14.21 0.41
CA ARG A 148 -7.91 14.60 -0.84
C ARG A 148 -7.89 13.47 -1.87
N MET A 149 -7.62 12.24 -1.45
CA MET A 149 -7.61 11.07 -2.33
C MET A 149 -8.98 10.79 -2.93
N VAL A 150 -10.06 10.94 -2.16
CA VAL A 150 -11.43 10.71 -2.65
C VAL A 150 -12.04 11.90 -3.37
N ALA A 151 -11.40 13.06 -3.35
CA ALA A 151 -11.90 14.26 -4.00
C ALA A 151 -12.15 14.01 -5.49
N GLY A 152 -13.33 14.36 -5.98
CA GLY A 152 -13.70 14.12 -7.38
C GLY A 152 -14.15 12.69 -7.71
N SER A 153 -14.01 11.74 -6.80
CA SER A 153 -14.49 10.36 -6.99
C SER A 153 -16.02 10.25 -6.90
N ALA A 154 -16.54 9.04 -7.14
CA ALA A 154 -17.98 8.78 -6.94
C ALA A 154 -18.37 8.66 -5.45
N LEU A 155 -17.42 8.52 -4.54
CA LEU A 155 -17.68 8.40 -3.11
C LEU A 155 -18.06 9.77 -2.52
N ARG A 156 -19.30 9.88 -2.05
CA ARG A 156 -19.85 11.14 -1.51
C ARG A 156 -19.94 11.15 0.01
N GLU A 157 -19.94 9.98 0.63
CA GLU A 157 -20.08 9.83 2.07
C GLU A 157 -19.01 8.92 2.67
N ASN A 158 -18.50 9.33 3.80
CA ASN A 158 -17.56 8.56 4.62
C ASN A 158 -18.32 7.63 5.56
N THR A 159 -19.06 6.67 4.99
CA THR A 159 -19.79 5.65 5.74
C THR A 159 -19.27 4.25 5.41
N ALA A 160 -19.46 3.31 6.33
CA ALA A 160 -19.04 1.93 6.11
C ALA A 160 -19.76 1.31 4.89
N GLU A 161 -21.01 1.66 4.68
CA GLU A 161 -21.85 1.20 3.56
C GLU A 161 -21.32 1.74 2.24
N ALA A 162 -21.05 3.04 2.13
CA ALA A 162 -20.54 3.66 0.93
C ALA A 162 -19.14 3.11 0.57
N ARG A 163 -18.29 2.90 1.57
CA ARG A 163 -16.95 2.30 1.38
C ARG A 163 -17.02 0.84 0.91
N ARG A 164 -17.95 0.03 1.46
CA ARG A 164 -18.16 -1.37 1.03
C ARG A 164 -18.72 -1.48 -0.37
N ALA A 165 -19.44 -0.48 -0.85
CA ALA A 165 -19.98 -0.45 -2.20
C ALA A 165 -18.90 -0.25 -3.27
N VAL A 166 -17.70 0.21 -2.91
CA VAL A 166 -16.59 0.36 -3.84
C VAL A 166 -15.96 -1.00 -4.11
N SER A 167 -16.08 -1.47 -5.35
CA SER A 167 -15.52 -2.75 -5.78
C SER A 167 -14.01 -2.68 -5.95
N SER A 168 -13.32 -3.72 -5.51
CA SER A 168 -11.89 -3.93 -5.77
C SER A 168 -11.61 -4.10 -7.27
N ARG A 169 -10.45 -3.62 -7.75
CA ARG A 169 -10.09 -3.66 -9.18
C ARG A 169 -9.01 -4.67 -9.52
N LEU A 170 -8.33 -5.20 -8.51
CA LEU A 170 -7.23 -6.17 -8.66
C LEU A 170 -7.60 -7.54 -8.08
N ASP A 171 -8.89 -7.87 -8.08
CA ASP A 171 -9.37 -9.18 -7.68
C ASP A 171 -9.23 -10.19 -8.82
N TYR A 172 -9.04 -11.44 -8.44
CA TYR A 172 -9.05 -12.54 -9.38
C TYR A 172 -10.49 -12.92 -9.72
N VAL A 173 -10.94 -12.51 -10.91
CA VAL A 173 -12.34 -12.64 -11.33
C VAL A 173 -12.47 -13.74 -12.39
N VAL A 174 -13.47 -14.59 -12.24
CA VAL A 174 -13.87 -15.58 -13.24
C VAL A 174 -15.21 -15.15 -13.84
N ARG A 175 -15.27 -15.02 -15.18
CA ARG A 175 -16.48 -14.71 -15.94
C ARG A 175 -16.69 -15.82 -16.98
N ASP A 176 -17.89 -16.31 -17.10
CA ASP A 176 -18.22 -17.37 -18.05
C ASP A 176 -17.24 -18.56 -18.00
N LEU A 177 -16.89 -18.99 -16.78
CA LEU A 177 -15.93 -20.06 -16.49
C LEU A 177 -14.49 -19.78 -16.97
N ARG A 178 -14.16 -18.53 -17.33
CA ARG A 178 -12.83 -18.13 -17.78
C ARG A 178 -12.23 -17.08 -16.85
N PRO A 179 -10.94 -17.17 -16.50
CA PRO A 179 -10.25 -16.11 -15.78
C PRO A 179 -10.27 -14.80 -16.58
N ALA A 180 -10.75 -13.72 -15.95
CA ALA A 180 -10.91 -12.42 -16.59
C ALA A 180 -9.88 -11.37 -16.12
N SER A 181 -9.03 -11.71 -15.14
CA SER A 181 -8.02 -10.79 -14.55
C SER A 181 -6.60 -11.36 -14.65
N MET A 182 -6.25 -11.93 -15.80
CA MET A 182 -4.92 -12.53 -16.02
C MET A 182 -3.79 -11.51 -15.98
N SER A 183 -4.03 -10.25 -16.40
CA SER A 183 -3.05 -9.17 -16.27
C SER A 183 -2.77 -8.83 -14.80
N THR A 184 -3.78 -8.93 -13.92
CA THR A 184 -3.57 -8.82 -12.47
C THR A 184 -2.68 -9.95 -11.95
N LEU A 185 -2.90 -11.18 -12.41
CA LEU A 185 -2.04 -12.29 -12.03
C LEU A 185 -0.59 -12.04 -12.46
N ALA A 186 -0.36 -11.67 -13.72
CA ALA A 186 0.98 -11.39 -14.25
C ALA A 186 1.68 -10.26 -13.48
N LEU A 187 0.95 -9.21 -13.08
CA LEU A 187 1.48 -8.08 -12.34
C LEU A 187 2.08 -8.47 -10.98
N PHE A 188 1.41 -9.38 -10.27
CA PHE A 188 1.82 -9.78 -8.91
C PHE A 188 2.48 -11.17 -8.85
N TRP A 189 2.72 -11.79 -10.00
CA TRP A 189 3.40 -13.07 -10.08
C TRP A 189 4.92 -12.87 -10.12
N PRO A 190 5.69 -13.43 -9.16
CA PRO A 190 7.15 -13.41 -9.25
C PRO A 190 7.61 -14.34 -10.38
N HIS A 191 8.26 -13.79 -11.39
CA HIS A 191 8.80 -14.53 -12.52
C HIS A 191 10.32 -14.45 -12.53
N PRO A 192 11.06 -15.45 -11.99
CA PRO A 192 12.50 -15.37 -11.76
C PRO A 192 13.30 -14.92 -12.99
N VAL A 193 13.02 -15.47 -14.17
CA VAL A 193 13.74 -15.15 -15.41
C VAL A 193 13.46 -13.71 -15.86
N LEU A 194 12.19 -13.30 -15.91
CA LEU A 194 11.85 -11.92 -16.30
C LEU A 194 12.29 -10.91 -15.24
N ALA A 195 12.27 -11.28 -13.96
CA ALA A 195 12.83 -10.46 -12.90
C ALA A 195 14.33 -10.20 -13.13
N GLY A 196 15.10 -11.22 -13.49
CA GLY A 196 16.52 -11.09 -13.82
C GLY A 196 16.77 -10.24 -15.07
N LEU A 197 15.99 -10.45 -16.14
CA LEU A 197 16.08 -9.64 -17.36
C LEU A 197 15.70 -8.17 -17.10
N GLY A 198 14.68 -7.93 -16.25
CA GLY A 198 14.18 -6.61 -15.87
C GLY A 198 14.93 -5.95 -14.71
N ASN A 199 16.12 -6.42 -14.35
CA ASN A 199 16.91 -5.80 -13.29
C ASN A 199 17.49 -4.45 -13.76
N PRO A 200 17.06 -3.31 -13.16
CA PRO A 200 17.55 -2.00 -13.55
C PRO A 200 19.06 -1.85 -13.31
N LEU A 201 19.60 -2.43 -12.24
CA LEU A 201 21.02 -2.38 -11.92
C LEU A 201 21.91 -3.06 -12.98
N ALA A 202 21.37 -4.08 -13.65
CA ALA A 202 22.11 -4.80 -14.69
C ALA A 202 22.23 -4.02 -16.02
N VAL A 203 21.57 -2.87 -16.15
CA VAL A 203 21.62 -2.02 -17.35
C VAL A 203 22.19 -0.62 -17.07
N LEU A 204 22.56 -0.34 -15.83
CA LEU A 204 23.16 0.94 -15.42
C LEU A 204 24.65 1.06 -15.79
N ASP A 205 25.30 -0.01 -16.24
CA ASP A 205 26.66 -0.07 -16.83
C ASP A 205 27.71 0.91 -16.24
N GLY A 206 27.76 0.98 -14.90
CA GLY A 206 28.78 1.79 -14.22
C GLY A 206 28.56 3.30 -14.21
N ASP A 207 27.49 3.80 -14.80
CA ASP A 207 27.08 5.20 -14.64
C ASP A 207 26.21 5.33 -13.36
N PRO A 208 26.78 5.88 -12.26
CA PRO A 208 26.13 5.83 -10.95
C PRO A 208 24.97 6.83 -10.78
N TRP A 209 24.63 7.58 -11.80
CA TRP A 209 23.71 8.70 -11.67
C TRP A 209 22.38 8.46 -12.38
N LEU A 210 21.30 8.77 -11.69
CA LEU A 210 19.89 8.80 -12.09
C LEU A 210 19.66 8.74 -13.60
N MET A 211 19.33 7.56 -14.12
CA MET A 211 18.98 7.43 -15.53
C MET A 211 17.53 7.87 -15.77
N ASN A 212 17.28 8.38 -16.96
CA ASN A 212 15.92 8.58 -17.42
C ASN A 212 15.19 7.21 -17.49
N ALA A 213 13.98 7.14 -16.92
CA ALA A 213 13.19 5.92 -16.88
C ALA A 213 12.93 5.33 -18.28
N ASP A 214 12.78 6.18 -19.31
CA ASP A 214 12.55 5.72 -20.69
C ASP A 214 13.79 5.05 -21.26
N VAL A 215 15.00 5.56 -20.98
CA VAL A 215 16.26 4.92 -21.39
C VAL A 215 16.40 3.54 -20.75
N VAL A 216 16.05 3.40 -19.46
CA VAL A 216 16.08 2.09 -18.79
C VAL A 216 15.05 1.14 -19.40
N LYS A 217 13.83 1.63 -19.66
CA LYS A 217 12.78 0.83 -20.34
C LYS A 217 13.25 0.33 -21.71
N ASP A 218 13.87 1.19 -22.53
CA ASP A 218 14.35 0.83 -23.86
C ASP A 218 15.46 -0.23 -23.79
N ARG A 219 16.45 -0.07 -22.90
CA ARG A 219 17.51 -1.07 -22.68
C ARG A 219 16.94 -2.41 -22.21
N ILE A 220 15.97 -2.41 -21.30
CA ILE A 220 15.27 -3.64 -20.86
C ILE A 220 14.45 -4.23 -22.01
N ALA A 221 13.80 -3.39 -22.81
CA ALA A 221 13.04 -3.85 -23.98
C ALA A 221 13.94 -4.56 -24.99
N ASP A 222 15.13 -4.02 -25.28
CA ASP A 222 16.10 -4.66 -26.16
C ASP A 222 16.63 -5.97 -25.58
N LYS A 223 16.91 -5.99 -24.27
CA LYS A 223 17.34 -7.21 -23.57
C LYS A 223 16.26 -8.29 -23.58
N VAL A 224 15.02 -7.97 -23.29
CA VAL A 224 13.89 -8.91 -23.37
C VAL A 224 13.68 -9.36 -24.80
N ARG A 225 13.72 -8.44 -25.79
CA ARG A 225 13.55 -8.75 -27.22
C ARG A 225 14.60 -9.73 -27.74
N SER A 226 15.86 -9.57 -27.31
CA SER A 226 16.94 -10.46 -27.74
C SER A 226 16.79 -11.92 -27.28
N HIS A 227 15.95 -12.17 -26.27
CA HIS A 227 15.64 -13.51 -25.76
C HIS A 227 14.27 -14.01 -26.22
N ALA A 228 13.50 -13.21 -26.95
CA ALA A 228 12.16 -13.54 -27.40
C ALA A 228 12.13 -13.92 -28.89
N GLN A 229 11.25 -14.83 -29.26
CA GLN A 229 10.92 -15.07 -30.65
C GLN A 229 10.00 -13.96 -31.18
N PRO A 230 10.15 -13.54 -32.44
CA PRO A 230 9.18 -12.66 -33.08
C PRO A 230 7.77 -13.25 -32.95
N SER A 231 6.78 -12.45 -32.63
CA SER A 231 5.40 -12.88 -32.54
C SER A 231 4.56 -12.03 -33.49
N ASP A 232 3.93 -12.67 -34.45
CA ASP A 232 2.92 -12.04 -35.33
C ASP A 232 1.50 -12.11 -34.74
N SER A 233 1.36 -12.61 -33.52
CA SER A 233 0.07 -12.84 -32.88
C SER A 233 -0.31 -11.64 -31.99
N ALA A 234 -1.57 -11.25 -32.05
CA ALA A 234 -2.21 -10.31 -31.14
C ALA A 234 -2.45 -10.92 -29.74
N ALA A 235 -1.43 -11.63 -29.19
CA ALA A 235 -1.50 -12.17 -27.84
C ALA A 235 -1.51 -11.02 -26.83
N GLU A 236 -2.23 -11.19 -25.74
CA GLU A 236 -2.19 -10.23 -24.63
C GLU A 236 -0.86 -10.33 -23.87
N GLY A 237 -0.44 -9.23 -23.22
CA GLY A 237 0.85 -9.18 -22.51
C GLY A 237 1.01 -10.26 -21.44
N TRP A 238 -0.06 -10.64 -20.73
CA TRP A 238 -0.04 -11.73 -19.75
C TRP A 238 0.22 -13.11 -20.41
N GLU A 239 -0.27 -13.34 -21.63
CA GLU A 239 0.01 -14.58 -22.36
C GLU A 239 1.49 -14.70 -22.67
N ALA A 240 2.08 -13.62 -23.17
CA ALA A 240 3.50 -13.55 -23.42
C ALA A 240 4.31 -13.74 -22.13
N PHE A 241 3.87 -13.15 -21.03
CA PHE A 241 4.51 -13.26 -19.70
C PHE A 241 4.55 -14.73 -19.22
N PHE A 242 3.44 -15.44 -19.24
CA PHE A 242 3.39 -16.85 -18.80
C PHE A 242 3.93 -17.85 -19.83
N ALA A 243 4.07 -17.46 -21.10
CA ALA A 243 4.73 -18.27 -22.10
C ALA A 243 6.24 -18.38 -21.88
N TRP A 244 6.86 -17.47 -21.13
CA TRP A 244 8.28 -17.49 -20.88
C TRP A 244 8.68 -18.66 -19.97
N PRO A 245 9.81 -19.35 -20.29
CA PRO A 245 10.37 -20.40 -19.43
C PRO A 245 10.73 -19.83 -18.05
N GLY A 246 10.52 -20.63 -17.00
CA GLY A 246 10.82 -20.21 -15.63
C GLY A 246 9.75 -19.33 -15.00
N SER A 247 8.59 -19.13 -15.63
CA SER A 247 7.42 -18.52 -14.97
C SER A 247 6.96 -19.32 -13.75
N TRP A 248 7.27 -20.62 -13.74
CA TRP A 248 7.01 -21.53 -12.64
C TRP A 248 8.35 -22.07 -12.10
N PRO A 249 8.73 -21.76 -10.84
CA PRO A 249 9.99 -22.20 -10.28
C PRO A 249 10.12 -23.73 -10.21
N GLU A 250 11.31 -24.24 -10.46
CA GLU A 250 11.62 -25.65 -10.23
C GLU A 250 11.41 -26.01 -8.75
N GLY A 251 10.87 -27.21 -8.50
CA GLY A 251 10.58 -27.69 -7.16
C GLY A 251 9.22 -27.27 -6.60
N ILE A 252 8.54 -26.28 -7.18
CA ILE A 252 7.14 -26.00 -6.84
C ILE A 252 6.25 -26.93 -7.68
N PRO A 253 5.36 -27.72 -7.05
CA PRO A 253 4.45 -28.58 -7.79
C PRO A 253 3.65 -27.76 -8.81
N ARG A 254 3.69 -28.19 -10.07
CA ARG A 254 2.93 -27.54 -11.16
C ARG A 254 1.43 -27.83 -11.04
N ARG A 255 0.85 -27.42 -9.93
CA ARG A 255 -0.56 -27.58 -9.62
C ARG A 255 -1.14 -26.22 -9.28
N SER A 256 -2.31 -25.94 -9.83
CA SER A 256 -3.00 -24.66 -9.68
C SER A 256 -3.35 -24.33 -8.21
N ASP A 257 -3.66 -25.35 -7.41
CA ASP A 257 -3.95 -25.23 -5.99
C ASP A 257 -2.71 -24.84 -5.17
N ALA A 258 -1.52 -25.37 -5.52
CA ALA A 258 -0.27 -24.98 -4.87
C ALA A 258 0.04 -23.49 -5.12
N ALA A 259 -0.09 -23.02 -6.35
CA ALA A 259 0.11 -21.61 -6.65
C ALA A 259 -0.87 -20.70 -5.90
N ALA A 260 -2.13 -21.08 -5.86
CA ALA A 260 -3.16 -20.34 -5.14
C ALA A 260 -2.84 -20.25 -3.64
N TYR A 261 -2.38 -21.34 -3.03
CA TYR A 261 -1.97 -21.38 -1.64
C TYR A 261 -0.83 -20.39 -1.34
N TRP A 262 0.17 -20.32 -2.23
CA TRP A 262 1.32 -19.42 -2.03
C TRP A 262 1.00 -17.95 -2.27
N LEU A 263 0.21 -17.64 -3.30
CA LEU A 263 -0.19 -16.27 -3.62
C LEU A 263 -1.21 -15.70 -2.63
N ALA A 264 -2.09 -16.55 -2.06
CA ALA A 264 -3.07 -16.09 -1.08
C ALA A 264 -2.44 -15.69 0.27
N GLY A 265 -1.27 -16.23 0.60
CA GLY A 265 -0.66 -16.08 1.92
C GLY A 265 -1.45 -16.81 3.02
N ARG A 266 -0.81 -17.42 4.00
CA ARG A 266 -1.48 -17.83 5.23
C ARG A 266 -1.85 -16.55 6.00
N GLY A 267 -3.13 -16.26 6.15
CA GLY A 267 -3.62 -15.12 6.93
C GLY A 267 -4.09 -13.92 6.13
N GLY A 268 -4.35 -14.07 4.86
CA GLY A 268 -5.27 -13.18 4.16
C GLY A 268 -6.64 -13.33 4.82
N ALA A 269 -6.78 -12.81 6.05
CA ALA A 269 -8.04 -12.67 6.75
C ALA A 269 -8.86 -11.58 6.07
N THR A 270 -9.24 -11.82 4.85
CA THR A 270 -10.46 -11.31 4.24
C THR A 270 -11.55 -12.36 4.36
N ALA A 271 -11.43 -13.21 5.36
CA ALA A 271 -12.47 -14.13 5.80
C ALA A 271 -13.41 -13.42 6.76
N THR A 272 -14.00 -12.31 6.37
CA THR A 272 -15.23 -11.77 6.98
C THR A 272 -15.99 -10.95 5.96
N ARG A 273 -16.25 -11.55 4.79
CA ARG A 273 -17.44 -11.23 4.01
C ARG A 273 -18.29 -12.49 3.97
N GLU A 274 -19.21 -12.57 4.90
CA GLU A 274 -20.33 -13.48 4.82
C GLU A 274 -21.13 -13.15 3.56
N ALA A 275 -21.48 -14.23 2.86
CA ALA A 275 -22.55 -14.39 1.88
C ALA A 275 -22.30 -13.86 0.44
N GLU A 276 -22.41 -14.78 -0.49
CA GLU A 276 -22.77 -14.65 -1.92
C GLU A 276 -21.73 -14.13 -2.92
N GLU A 277 -20.48 -13.90 -2.54
CA GLU A 277 -19.40 -13.67 -3.54
C GLU A 277 -18.82 -15.01 -4.02
N PRO A 278 -18.48 -15.15 -5.33
CA PRO A 278 -17.83 -16.35 -5.83
C PRO A 278 -16.56 -16.60 -5.02
N ASP A 279 -16.47 -17.78 -4.40
CA ASP A 279 -15.40 -18.22 -3.52
C ASP A 279 -14.00 -17.82 -4.08
N PRO A 280 -13.28 -16.85 -3.46
CA PRO A 280 -11.96 -16.44 -3.92
C PRO A 280 -10.98 -17.61 -3.98
N GLY A 281 -11.23 -18.66 -3.19
CA GLY A 281 -10.47 -19.90 -3.21
C GLY A 281 -10.57 -20.69 -4.51
N ARG A 282 -11.57 -20.43 -5.36
CA ARG A 282 -11.70 -21.06 -6.67
C ARG A 282 -11.19 -20.20 -7.83
N ALA A 283 -11.20 -18.89 -7.69
CA ALA A 283 -10.81 -17.98 -8.75
C ALA A 283 -9.29 -18.03 -9.01
N LEU A 284 -8.47 -17.95 -7.98
CA LEU A 284 -7.02 -17.95 -8.13
C LEU A 284 -6.46 -19.28 -8.68
N PRO A 285 -6.93 -20.48 -8.27
CA PRO A 285 -6.55 -21.73 -8.93
C PRO A 285 -6.88 -21.77 -10.43
N ALA A 286 -8.01 -21.20 -10.85
CA ALA A 286 -8.38 -21.14 -12.26
C ALA A 286 -7.42 -20.24 -13.07
N HIS A 287 -7.01 -19.09 -12.50
CA HIS A 287 -6.01 -18.22 -13.12
C HIS A 287 -4.64 -18.91 -13.19
N ALA A 288 -4.19 -19.55 -12.12
CA ALA A 288 -2.93 -20.27 -12.08
C ALA A 288 -2.91 -21.44 -13.09
N LYS A 289 -4.02 -22.16 -13.23
CA LYS A 289 -4.17 -23.22 -14.25
C LYS A 289 -4.02 -22.65 -15.65
N THR A 290 -4.72 -21.56 -15.97
CA THR A 290 -4.63 -20.91 -17.28
C THR A 290 -3.20 -20.41 -17.57
N ALA A 291 -2.50 -19.91 -16.57
CA ALA A 291 -1.10 -19.50 -16.69
C ALA A 291 -0.17 -20.69 -16.98
N LEU A 292 -0.39 -21.84 -16.31
CA LEU A 292 0.37 -23.07 -16.54
C LEU A 292 0.19 -23.62 -17.93
N ASP A 293 -1.03 -23.56 -18.48
CA ASP A 293 -1.36 -24.06 -19.81
C ASP A 293 -0.71 -23.23 -20.93
N ARG A 294 -0.20 -22.03 -20.63
CA ARG A 294 0.43 -21.12 -21.61
C ARG A 294 1.95 -21.30 -21.75
N GLN A 295 2.59 -22.06 -20.89
CA GLN A 295 4.05 -22.27 -20.97
C GLN A 295 4.44 -22.90 -22.32
N SER A 296 5.17 -22.14 -23.13
CA SER A 296 5.65 -22.56 -24.44
C SER A 296 7.01 -21.95 -24.75
N SER A 297 7.15 -21.23 -25.83
CA SER A 297 8.35 -20.48 -26.20
C SER A 297 8.25 -19.02 -25.81
N PRO A 298 9.36 -18.36 -25.47
CA PRO A 298 9.35 -16.93 -25.16
C PRO A 298 8.92 -16.12 -26.39
N ARG A 299 7.84 -15.39 -26.28
CA ARG A 299 7.30 -14.52 -27.33
C ARG A 299 7.42 -13.06 -26.93
N TRP A 300 7.71 -12.22 -27.91
CA TRP A 300 7.75 -10.79 -27.68
C TRP A 300 6.34 -10.20 -27.50
N HIS A 301 6.22 -9.28 -26.56
CA HIS A 301 5.06 -8.40 -26.42
C HIS A 301 5.53 -7.07 -25.80
N ALA A 302 4.93 -5.94 -26.20
CA ALA A 302 5.33 -4.61 -25.76
C ALA A 302 5.18 -4.35 -24.24
N GLU A 303 4.31 -5.10 -23.56
CA GLU A 303 4.10 -4.99 -22.11
C GLU A 303 5.11 -5.79 -21.30
N LEU A 304 5.85 -6.74 -21.88
CA LEU A 304 6.81 -7.58 -21.16
C LEU A 304 7.92 -6.78 -20.48
N PRO A 305 8.58 -5.80 -21.14
CA PRO A 305 9.60 -5.00 -20.48
C PRO A 305 9.08 -4.24 -19.27
N LEU A 306 7.84 -3.74 -19.34
CA LEU A 306 7.20 -3.02 -18.25
C LEU A 306 6.87 -3.97 -17.08
N LEU A 307 6.31 -5.14 -17.37
CA LEU A 307 6.06 -6.17 -16.36
C LEU A 307 7.35 -6.70 -15.74
N ALA A 308 8.38 -6.92 -16.56
CA ALA A 308 9.70 -7.36 -16.09
C ALA A 308 10.34 -6.33 -15.14
N LEU A 309 10.31 -5.05 -15.51
CA LEU A 309 10.97 -3.97 -14.79
C LEU A 309 10.15 -3.49 -13.58
N PHE A 310 8.86 -3.22 -13.75
CA PHE A 310 8.01 -2.54 -12.77
C PHE A 310 6.91 -3.41 -12.16
N GLY A 311 6.74 -4.65 -12.59
CA GLY A 311 5.75 -5.55 -11.99
C GLY A 311 6.08 -5.83 -10.53
N PRO A 312 5.18 -5.55 -9.57
CA PRO A 312 5.43 -5.77 -8.14
C PRO A 312 5.87 -7.18 -7.78
N GLY A 313 5.41 -8.20 -8.51
CA GLY A 313 5.87 -9.59 -8.34
C GLY A 313 7.37 -9.73 -8.62
N ASN A 314 7.83 -9.14 -9.73
CA ASN A 314 9.23 -9.17 -10.14
C ASN A 314 10.12 -8.27 -9.28
N ILE A 315 9.61 -7.11 -8.87
CA ILE A 315 10.29 -6.21 -7.92
C ILE A 315 10.51 -6.93 -6.59
N ALA A 316 9.47 -7.56 -6.03
CA ALA A 316 9.55 -8.31 -4.79
C ALA A 316 10.56 -9.45 -4.87
N TYR A 317 10.58 -10.19 -5.99
CA TYR A 317 11.54 -11.26 -6.21
C TYR A 317 12.98 -10.74 -6.22
N ARG A 318 13.29 -9.69 -6.99
CA ARG A 318 14.63 -9.10 -7.05
C ARG A 318 15.11 -8.57 -5.71
N ALA A 319 14.26 -7.83 -5.01
CA ALA A 319 14.63 -7.25 -3.71
C ALA A 319 15.02 -8.33 -2.69
N LEU A 320 14.26 -9.43 -2.65
CA LEU A 320 14.54 -10.54 -1.75
C LEU A 320 15.74 -11.39 -2.22
N SER A 321 15.95 -11.58 -3.53
CA SER A 321 17.12 -12.30 -4.04
C SER A 321 18.43 -11.57 -3.73
N GLY A 322 18.40 -10.25 -3.58
CA GLY A 322 19.56 -9.47 -3.15
C GLY A 322 20.07 -9.76 -1.73
N ILE A 323 19.28 -10.44 -0.90
CA ILE A 323 19.62 -10.79 0.47
C ILE A 323 19.68 -12.31 0.72
N CYS A 324 19.32 -13.14 -0.25
CA CYS A 324 19.35 -14.60 -0.16
C CYS A 324 20.42 -15.20 -1.07
N ASP A 325 21.04 -16.28 -0.65
CA ASP A 325 21.88 -17.08 -1.52
C ASP A 325 20.99 -18.03 -2.34
N GLU A 326 21.01 -17.86 -3.68
CA GLU A 326 20.19 -18.66 -4.60
C GLU A 326 20.82 -20.02 -4.97
N ALA A 327 21.95 -20.39 -4.36
CA ALA A 327 22.64 -21.64 -4.70
C ALA A 327 21.84 -22.89 -4.33
N ASP A 328 21.00 -22.82 -3.30
CA ASP A 328 20.16 -23.90 -2.80
C ASP A 328 18.76 -23.87 -3.42
N GLN A 329 18.27 -25.03 -3.90
CA GLN A 329 16.93 -25.17 -4.50
C GLN A 329 15.82 -24.88 -3.48
N ASP A 330 15.97 -25.32 -2.23
CA ASP A 330 14.95 -25.08 -1.19
C ASP A 330 14.87 -23.60 -0.84
N LEU A 331 16.02 -22.91 -0.81
CA LEU A 331 16.07 -21.46 -0.63
C LEU A 331 15.41 -20.72 -1.79
N ARG A 332 15.58 -21.15 -3.04
CA ARG A 332 14.87 -20.55 -4.20
C ARG A 332 13.36 -20.69 -4.12
N ILE A 333 12.87 -21.84 -3.64
CA ILE A 333 11.44 -22.05 -3.42
C ILE A 333 10.92 -21.13 -2.32
N GLN A 334 11.65 -21.01 -1.21
CA GLN A 334 11.27 -20.11 -0.12
C GLN A 334 11.31 -18.64 -0.56
N LEU A 335 12.34 -18.24 -1.28
CA LEU A 335 12.46 -16.91 -1.88
C LEU A 335 11.23 -16.58 -2.75
N TRP A 336 10.86 -17.47 -3.67
CA TRP A 336 9.69 -17.28 -4.51
C TRP A 336 8.40 -17.13 -3.69
N ARG A 337 8.24 -17.95 -2.66
CA ARG A 337 7.08 -17.89 -1.76
C ARG A 337 6.99 -16.55 -1.04
N GLN A 338 8.10 -16.05 -0.49
CA GLN A 338 8.12 -14.77 0.20
C GLN A 338 7.90 -13.60 -0.77
N ALA A 339 8.48 -13.67 -1.97
CA ALA A 339 8.21 -12.71 -3.03
C ALA A 339 6.72 -12.66 -3.42
N ALA A 340 6.07 -13.83 -3.54
CA ALA A 340 4.64 -13.92 -3.80
C ALA A 340 3.80 -13.31 -2.67
N ARG A 341 4.18 -13.54 -1.41
CA ARG A 341 3.51 -12.93 -0.24
C ARG A 341 3.68 -11.42 -0.21
N LEU A 342 4.89 -10.92 -0.45
CA LEU A 342 5.16 -9.49 -0.52
C LEU A 342 4.38 -8.84 -1.65
N ALA A 343 4.39 -9.44 -2.84
CA ALA A 343 3.62 -8.97 -3.98
C ALA A 343 2.10 -8.93 -3.68
N ASN A 344 1.58 -9.94 -2.99
CA ASN A 344 0.17 -9.95 -2.57
C ASN A 344 -0.12 -8.85 -1.54
N GLY A 345 0.81 -8.54 -0.63
CA GLY A 345 0.70 -7.39 0.27
C GLY A 345 0.61 -6.07 -0.50
N ILE A 346 1.46 -5.90 -1.52
CA ILE A 346 1.44 -4.75 -2.42
C ILE A 346 0.11 -4.71 -3.21
N ARG A 347 -0.40 -5.85 -3.69
CA ARG A 347 -1.73 -5.94 -4.33
C ARG A 347 -2.84 -5.45 -3.41
N THR A 348 -2.79 -5.85 -2.15
CA THR A 348 -3.77 -5.42 -1.14
C THR A 348 -3.71 -3.90 -0.92
N LEU A 349 -2.51 -3.31 -0.89
CA LEU A 349 -2.34 -1.86 -0.82
C LEU A 349 -3.02 -1.16 -2.01
N PHE A 350 -2.71 -1.59 -3.24
CA PHE A 350 -3.29 -1.01 -4.45
C PHE A 350 -4.78 -1.32 -4.64
N ASN A 351 -5.32 -2.27 -3.90
CA ASN A 351 -6.75 -2.62 -3.92
C ASN A 351 -7.57 -1.88 -2.86
N ARG A 352 -6.93 -1.03 -2.06
CA ARG A 352 -7.63 -0.15 -1.14
C ARG A 352 -8.36 0.96 -1.90
N MET A 353 -9.55 1.29 -1.45
CA MET A 353 -10.42 2.30 -2.06
C MET A 353 -9.74 3.67 -2.24
N ASP A 354 -9.09 4.14 -1.18
CA ASP A 354 -8.38 5.42 -1.17
C ASP A 354 -7.23 5.43 -2.20
N VAL A 355 -6.49 4.34 -2.31
CA VAL A 355 -5.40 4.18 -3.28
C VAL A 355 -5.93 4.09 -4.72
N MET A 356 -7.05 3.39 -4.94
CA MET A 356 -7.67 3.33 -6.26
C MET A 356 -8.09 4.72 -6.75
N PHE A 357 -8.70 5.52 -5.88
CA PHE A 357 -9.07 6.89 -6.23
C PHE A 357 -7.85 7.81 -6.41
N LEU A 358 -6.81 7.62 -5.61
CA LEU A 358 -5.55 8.33 -5.82
C LEU A 358 -4.97 8.07 -7.21
N LEU A 359 -4.87 6.80 -7.62
CA LEU A 359 -4.32 6.45 -8.92
C LEU A 359 -5.19 6.97 -10.08
N ASP A 360 -6.53 6.97 -9.90
CA ASP A 360 -7.44 7.58 -10.86
C ASP A 360 -7.19 9.10 -11.03
N GLN A 361 -6.91 9.81 -9.93
CA GLN A 361 -6.57 11.23 -10.00
C GLN A 361 -5.21 11.48 -10.67
N LEU A 362 -4.24 10.60 -10.45
CA LEU A 362 -2.88 10.77 -10.97
C LEU A 362 -2.75 10.38 -12.44
N TYR A 363 -3.43 9.33 -12.86
CA TYR A 363 -3.22 8.72 -14.19
C TYR A 363 -4.47 8.65 -15.05
N GLY A 364 -5.62 9.13 -14.54
CA GLY A 364 -6.90 9.03 -15.24
C GLY A 364 -7.50 7.62 -15.21
N GLN A 365 -8.64 7.46 -15.88
CA GLN A 365 -9.39 6.20 -15.97
C GLN A 365 -9.44 5.63 -17.39
N ASP A 366 -8.74 6.24 -18.34
CA ASP A 366 -8.77 5.86 -19.76
C ASP A 366 -7.96 4.59 -20.05
N GLN A 367 -7.17 4.13 -19.09
CA GLN A 367 -6.36 2.92 -19.19
C GLN A 367 -6.78 1.88 -18.15
N PRO A 368 -6.49 0.58 -18.39
CA PRO A 368 -6.71 -0.45 -17.37
C PRO A 368 -5.95 -0.14 -16.08
N TYR A 369 -6.60 -0.30 -14.93
CA TYR A 369 -6.06 0.07 -13.62
C TYR A 369 -4.70 -0.57 -13.28
N TRP A 370 -4.45 -1.80 -13.74
CA TRP A 370 -3.16 -2.45 -13.54
C TRP A 370 -1.98 -1.71 -14.22
N LYS A 371 -2.23 -0.96 -15.30
CA LYS A 371 -1.22 -0.09 -15.93
C LYS A 371 -0.92 1.14 -15.07
N SER A 372 -1.91 1.72 -14.42
CA SER A 372 -1.72 2.80 -13.44
C SER A 372 -0.87 2.33 -12.25
N VAL A 373 -1.05 1.07 -11.80
CA VAL A 373 -0.20 0.46 -10.78
C VAL A 373 1.26 0.34 -11.26
N LEU A 374 1.49 -0.16 -12.47
CA LEU A 374 2.85 -0.23 -13.05
C LEU A 374 3.49 1.16 -13.13
N GLN A 375 2.74 2.15 -13.59
CA GLN A 375 3.22 3.53 -13.69
C GLN A 375 3.60 4.08 -12.32
N TYR A 376 2.76 3.86 -11.30
CA TYR A 376 3.05 4.32 -9.94
C TYR A 376 4.30 3.65 -9.35
N CYS A 377 4.49 2.34 -9.60
CA CYS A 377 5.69 1.62 -9.18
C CYS A 377 6.96 2.15 -9.88
N ALA A 378 6.83 2.56 -11.15
CA ALA A 378 7.91 3.18 -11.91
C ALA A 378 8.25 4.57 -11.38
N ASP A 379 7.25 5.45 -11.27
CA ASP A 379 7.42 6.83 -10.83
C ASP A 379 8.05 6.94 -9.44
N GLY A 380 7.63 6.06 -8.53
CA GLY A 380 8.10 6.01 -7.14
C GLY A 380 9.35 5.16 -6.91
N ASN A 381 9.98 4.61 -7.94
CA ASN A 381 11.16 3.76 -7.80
C ASN A 381 10.98 2.65 -6.74
N LEU A 382 9.85 1.90 -6.82
CA LEU A 382 9.53 0.86 -5.83
C LEU A 382 10.65 -0.17 -5.67
N GLN A 383 11.41 -0.49 -6.74
CA GLN A 383 12.55 -1.41 -6.65
C GLN A 383 13.61 -0.90 -5.68
N SER A 384 14.12 0.31 -5.88
CA SER A 384 15.16 0.85 -4.99
C SER A 384 14.67 1.07 -3.58
N THR A 385 13.37 1.37 -3.39
CA THR A 385 12.74 1.44 -2.07
C THR A 385 12.80 0.09 -1.33
N LEU A 386 12.42 -1.00 -2.00
CA LEU A 386 12.47 -2.33 -1.38
C LEU A 386 13.91 -2.80 -1.17
N ASP A 387 14.81 -2.49 -2.08
CA ASP A 387 16.23 -2.83 -1.94
C ASP A 387 16.88 -2.10 -0.73
N GLU A 388 16.54 -0.83 -0.50
CA GLU A 388 16.98 -0.11 0.69
C GLU A 388 16.46 -0.77 1.98
N TYR A 389 15.18 -1.17 2.03
CA TYR A 389 14.66 -1.89 3.19
C TYR A 389 15.35 -3.24 3.40
N CYS A 390 15.56 -4.00 2.33
CA CYS A 390 16.29 -5.27 2.42
C CYS A 390 17.73 -5.07 2.88
N PHE A 391 18.41 -4.04 2.37
CA PHE A 391 19.78 -3.70 2.79
C PHE A 391 19.85 -3.33 4.28
N GLN A 392 18.88 -2.55 4.78
CA GLN A 392 18.82 -2.18 6.21
C GLN A 392 18.56 -3.39 7.12
N LEU A 393 17.78 -4.35 6.66
CA LEU A 393 17.49 -5.57 7.44
C LEU A 393 18.64 -6.57 7.43
N LYS A 394 19.50 -6.56 6.41
CA LYS A 394 20.59 -7.53 6.26
C LYS A 394 21.54 -7.62 7.47
N PRO A 395 21.99 -6.53 8.12
CA PRO A 395 22.82 -6.59 9.32
C PRO A 395 22.11 -7.19 10.54
N GLU A 396 20.78 -6.97 10.65
CA GLU A 396 19.99 -7.44 11.79
C GLU A 396 19.67 -8.93 11.69
N LEU A 397 19.77 -9.50 10.49
CA LEU A 397 19.47 -10.91 10.24
C LEU A 397 20.60 -11.85 10.67
N GLY A 398 21.79 -11.34 11.03
CA GLY A 398 22.97 -12.13 11.42
C GLY A 398 23.40 -13.11 10.32
N GLU A 399 24.06 -14.19 10.67
CA GLU A 399 24.20 -15.32 9.77
C GLU A 399 22.78 -15.85 9.49
N PHE A 400 22.34 -15.72 8.27
CA PHE A 400 20.98 -15.99 7.81
C PHE A 400 20.52 -17.36 8.28
N SER A 401 19.80 -17.41 9.41
CA SER A 401 19.07 -18.60 9.78
C SER A 401 17.75 -18.60 9.01
N PRO A 402 17.42 -19.64 8.26
CA PRO A 402 16.14 -19.75 7.54
C PRO A 402 14.90 -19.65 8.44
N TRP A 403 15.09 -19.58 9.74
CA TRP A 403 14.06 -19.67 10.79
C TRP A 403 13.20 -18.42 11.00
N TRP A 404 13.58 -17.24 10.47
CA TRP A 404 12.67 -16.10 10.51
C TRP A 404 11.50 -16.22 9.52
N ILE A 405 11.59 -17.20 8.63
CA ILE A 405 10.52 -17.62 7.73
C ILE A 405 9.56 -18.52 8.52
N TYR A 406 8.81 -17.96 9.44
CA TYR A 406 7.74 -18.54 10.23
C TYR A 406 7.93 -20.01 10.70
N PRO A 407 8.06 -20.27 12.02
CA PRO A 407 8.12 -21.63 12.58
C PRO A 407 6.77 -22.34 12.59
N GLY A 408 5.89 -22.09 11.65
CA GLY A 408 4.55 -22.64 11.60
C GLY A 408 4.30 -23.73 10.55
N ASP A 409 5.28 -24.12 9.76
CA ASP A 409 5.09 -25.07 8.65
C ASP A 409 5.83 -26.43 8.88
N ALA A 410 6.30 -26.71 10.09
CA ALA A 410 6.75 -28.04 10.49
C ALA A 410 5.63 -28.74 11.27
N GLY A 411 4.73 -29.40 10.53
CA GLY A 411 3.63 -30.19 11.08
C GLY A 411 2.70 -30.62 9.97
#